data_ff6d91e4055113a7497a6a37b1694feb
#
_entry.id   ff6d91e4055113a7497a6a37b1694feb
#
_cell.length_a   1.000
_cell.length_b   1.000
_cell.length_c   1.000
_cell.angle_alpha   90.00
_cell.angle_beta   90.00
_cell.angle_gamma   90.00
#
_symmetry.space_group_name_H-M   'P 1'
#
loop_
_entity.id
_entity.type
_entity.pdbx_description
1 polymer ?
#
loop_
_entity_poly.entity_id
_entity_poly.type
_entity_poly.pdbx_seq_one_letter_code
_entity_poly.pdbx_strand_id
1 'polypeptide(L)'
;MIEILRLGHRILRDKRTSTHVALTARAFGASKIYYSGQKDKDMENSVNKVTERFGGPFEVEYVKNYINLIKQKKKEGFTAVHLTMYGESFLDCKNKLDKDIFIIVGGEKVEGVIYDLADFNLAVGNQPISEVSGLGIFLFEINGFGSFKNSKIKVIPQKKGKLLKEF
;
A
#
# COMPACT_ATOMS: atom_id res chain seq x y z
N MET A 1 -11.44 -6.53 -1.05
CA MET A 1 -9.99 -6.83 -0.79
C MET A 1 -9.16 -5.64 -1.24
N ILE A 2 -8.05 -5.35 -0.55
CA ILE A 2 -7.16 -4.23 -0.95
C ILE A 2 -5.76 -4.78 -1.14
N GLU A 3 -5.20 -4.56 -2.31
CA GLU A 3 -3.81 -4.89 -2.65
C GLU A 3 -3.09 -3.67 -3.21
N ILE A 4 -1.78 -3.60 -2.99
CA ILE A 4 -0.98 -2.42 -3.34
C ILE A 4 0.11 -2.82 -4.34
N LEU A 5 0.42 -1.91 -5.26
CA LEU A 5 1.61 -1.98 -6.11
C LEU A 5 2.47 -0.74 -5.88
N ARG A 6 3.68 -0.94 -5.34
CA ARG A 6 4.71 0.10 -5.23
C ARG A 6 5.62 0.05 -6.46
N LEU A 7 5.63 1.10 -7.26
CA LEU A 7 6.45 1.19 -8.46
C LEU A 7 7.87 1.68 -8.18
N GLY A 8 8.84 1.11 -8.90
CA GLY A 8 10.18 1.67 -9.06
C GLY A 8 11.03 1.71 -7.79
N HIS A 9 10.98 0.68 -6.95
CA HIS A 9 11.85 0.57 -5.77
C HIS A 9 13.33 0.52 -6.15
N ARG A 10 14.16 1.31 -5.46
CA ARG A 10 15.62 1.35 -5.58
C ARG A 10 16.24 1.15 -4.20
N ILE A 11 17.09 0.14 -4.05
CA ILE A 11 17.65 -0.29 -2.75
C ILE A 11 18.35 0.84 -2.01
N LEU A 12 19.20 1.61 -2.70
CA LEU A 12 19.99 2.67 -2.06
C LEU A 12 19.18 3.93 -1.71
N ARG A 13 18.09 4.20 -2.46
CA ARG A 13 17.33 5.46 -2.31
C ARG A 13 16.01 5.28 -1.58
N ASP A 14 15.29 4.21 -1.91
CA ASP A 14 13.87 4.09 -1.56
C ASP A 14 13.60 3.06 -0.45
N LYS A 15 14.65 2.43 0.12
CA LYS A 15 14.51 1.33 1.10
C LYS A 15 13.59 1.70 2.27
N ARG A 16 13.80 2.84 2.90
CA ARG A 16 12.94 3.30 3.99
C ARG A 16 11.53 3.60 3.52
N THR A 17 11.41 4.35 2.42
CA THR A 17 10.11 4.75 1.88
C THR A 17 9.28 3.54 1.49
N SER A 18 9.84 2.58 0.75
CA SER A 18 9.12 1.36 0.35
C SER A 18 8.75 0.49 1.56
N THR A 19 9.61 0.37 2.57
CA THR A 19 9.28 -0.31 3.82
C THR A 19 8.11 0.38 4.52
N HIS A 20 8.10 1.72 4.60
CA HIS A 20 7.02 2.46 5.25
C HIS A 20 5.73 2.40 4.44
N VAL A 21 5.77 2.42 3.11
CA VAL A 21 4.59 2.16 2.25
C VAL A 21 3.98 0.80 2.58
N ALA A 22 4.82 -0.25 2.68
CA ALA A 22 4.36 -1.60 3.00
C ALA A 22 3.75 -1.69 4.42
N LEU A 23 4.39 -1.08 5.41
CA LEU A 23 3.88 -1.04 6.79
C LEU A 23 2.58 -0.25 6.91
N THR A 24 2.47 0.86 6.18
CA THR A 24 1.23 1.65 6.09
C THR A 24 0.12 0.83 5.45
N ALA A 25 0.38 0.20 4.30
CA ALA A 25 -0.57 -0.68 3.63
C ALA A 25 -1.11 -1.75 4.58
N ARG A 26 -0.20 -2.45 5.28
CA ARG A 26 -0.55 -3.46 6.28
C ARG A 26 -1.42 -2.87 7.40
N ALA A 27 -1.00 -1.75 8.00
CA ALA A 27 -1.68 -1.14 9.15
C ALA A 27 -3.13 -0.75 8.85
N PHE A 28 -3.41 -0.35 7.62
CA PHE A 28 -4.74 0.03 7.13
C PHE A 28 -5.49 -1.07 6.38
N GLY A 29 -5.06 -2.33 6.54
CA GLY A 29 -5.85 -3.50 6.15
C GLY A 29 -5.71 -3.96 4.71
N ALA A 30 -4.68 -3.53 3.99
CA ALA A 30 -4.32 -4.21 2.75
C ALA A 30 -3.85 -5.63 3.06
N SER A 31 -4.17 -6.57 2.18
CA SER A 31 -3.79 -7.98 2.31
C SER A 31 -2.42 -8.28 1.71
N LYS A 32 -1.98 -7.46 0.75
CA LYS A 32 -0.76 -7.72 0.00
C LYS A 32 -0.17 -6.44 -0.59
N ILE A 33 1.16 -6.41 -0.67
CA ILE A 33 1.89 -5.42 -1.46
C ILE A 33 2.80 -6.10 -2.46
N TYR A 34 2.69 -5.70 -3.70
CA TYR A 34 3.66 -5.95 -4.75
C TYR A 34 4.61 -4.76 -4.87
N TYR A 35 5.84 -5.02 -5.26
CA TYR A 35 6.76 -3.93 -5.60
C TYR A 35 7.59 -4.27 -6.83
N SER A 36 7.90 -3.26 -7.63
CA SER A 36 8.73 -3.37 -8.83
C SER A 36 10.04 -2.58 -8.69
N GLY A 37 10.94 -2.74 -9.65
CA GLY A 37 12.26 -2.12 -9.62
C GLY A 37 13.33 -3.10 -9.19
N GLN A 38 14.10 -2.78 -8.17
CA GLN A 38 15.15 -3.67 -7.65
C GLN A 38 14.56 -4.60 -6.58
N LYS A 39 14.87 -5.91 -6.69
CA LYS A 39 14.46 -6.89 -5.68
C LYS A 39 15.24 -6.69 -4.38
N ASP A 40 14.56 -6.51 -3.27
CA ASP A 40 15.14 -6.22 -1.95
C ASP A 40 14.62 -7.20 -0.87
N LYS A 41 15.39 -8.26 -0.64
CA LYS A 41 15.07 -9.27 0.38
C LYS A 41 15.09 -8.71 1.80
N ASP A 42 15.91 -7.71 2.09
CA ASP A 42 16.00 -7.12 3.42
C ASP A 42 14.73 -6.32 3.74
N MET A 43 14.18 -5.62 2.74
CA MET A 43 12.90 -4.95 2.86
C MET A 43 11.78 -5.97 3.09
N GLU A 44 11.72 -7.03 2.27
CA GLU A 44 10.75 -8.12 2.42
C GLU A 44 10.82 -8.73 3.84
N ASN A 45 12.02 -9.08 4.31
CA ASN A 45 12.25 -9.63 5.64
C ASN A 45 11.83 -8.68 6.76
N SER A 46 12.10 -7.38 6.60
CA SER A 46 11.73 -6.36 7.60
C SER A 46 10.21 -6.27 7.77
N VAL A 47 9.46 -6.27 6.66
CA VAL A 47 8.01 -6.22 6.67
C VAL A 47 7.42 -7.53 7.20
N ASN A 48 7.93 -8.67 6.77
CA ASN A 48 7.49 -9.99 7.22
C ASN A 48 7.68 -10.18 8.73
N LYS A 49 8.79 -9.72 9.30
CA LYS A 49 9.01 -9.72 10.76
C LYS A 49 7.95 -8.91 11.51
N VAL A 50 7.49 -7.78 10.97
CA VAL A 50 6.40 -7.01 11.58
C VAL A 50 5.09 -7.79 11.50
N THR A 51 4.79 -8.40 10.36
CA THR A 51 3.58 -9.23 10.18
C THR A 51 3.59 -10.43 11.14
N GLU A 52 4.72 -11.11 11.27
CA GLU A 52 4.88 -12.24 12.19
C GLU A 52 4.66 -11.83 13.66
N ARG A 53 5.17 -10.67 14.06
CA ARG A 53 5.06 -10.18 15.44
C ARG A 53 3.69 -9.61 15.76
N PHE A 54 3.15 -8.77 14.89
CA PHE A 54 1.93 -8.00 15.14
C PHE A 54 0.69 -8.54 14.39
N GLY A 55 0.80 -9.69 13.76
CA GLY A 55 -0.29 -10.40 13.10
C GLY A 55 -0.47 -10.06 11.63
N GLY A 56 -1.21 -10.91 10.93
CA GLY A 56 -1.54 -10.83 9.51
C GLY A 56 -3.03 -11.03 9.24
N PRO A 57 -3.37 -11.42 8.01
CA PRO A 57 -2.45 -11.70 6.90
C PRO A 57 -1.90 -10.42 6.25
N PHE A 58 -0.66 -10.46 5.80
CA PHE A 58 -0.08 -9.48 4.89
C PHE A 58 1.12 -10.09 4.16
N GLU A 59 1.16 -9.97 2.86
CA GLU A 59 2.21 -10.53 2.01
C GLU A 59 2.99 -9.44 1.28
N VAL A 60 4.28 -9.70 1.02
CA VAL A 60 5.14 -8.84 0.21
C VAL A 60 5.68 -9.66 -0.96
N GLU A 61 5.53 -9.16 -2.18
CA GLU A 61 5.97 -9.86 -3.39
C GLU A 61 6.66 -8.93 -4.38
N TYR A 62 7.84 -9.35 -4.86
CA TYR A 62 8.51 -8.67 -5.97
C TYR A 62 7.88 -9.04 -7.30
N VAL A 63 7.61 -8.05 -8.15
CA VAL A 63 7.11 -8.24 -9.50
C VAL A 63 8.01 -7.53 -10.52
N LYS A 64 8.47 -8.27 -11.52
CA LYS A 64 9.26 -7.70 -12.61
C LYS A 64 8.38 -6.99 -13.65
N ASN A 65 7.24 -7.60 -14.00
CA ASN A 65 6.32 -7.07 -15.02
C ASN A 65 5.04 -6.56 -14.38
N TYR A 66 5.11 -5.34 -13.85
CA TYR A 66 3.98 -4.70 -13.18
C TYR A 66 2.83 -4.32 -14.15
N ILE A 67 3.13 -4.10 -15.43
CA ILE A 67 2.09 -3.85 -16.45
C ILE A 67 1.17 -5.06 -16.58
N ASN A 68 1.75 -6.25 -16.69
CA ASN A 68 0.97 -7.48 -16.76
C ASN A 68 0.21 -7.73 -15.46
N LEU A 69 0.80 -7.43 -14.31
CA LEU A 69 0.12 -7.55 -13.02
C LEU A 69 -1.12 -6.64 -12.95
N ILE A 70 -1.01 -5.36 -13.35
CA ILE A 70 -2.17 -4.44 -13.38
C ILE A 70 -3.29 -5.01 -14.26
N LYS A 71 -2.94 -5.45 -15.48
CA LYS A 71 -3.92 -6.04 -16.40
C LYS A 71 -4.56 -7.31 -15.83
N GLN A 72 -3.79 -8.14 -15.14
CA GLN A 72 -4.27 -9.34 -14.48
C GLN A 72 -5.26 -8.99 -13.36
N LYS A 73 -4.89 -8.05 -12.47
CA LYS A 73 -5.76 -7.61 -11.35
C LYS A 73 -7.09 -7.04 -11.85
N LYS A 74 -7.08 -6.28 -12.93
CA LYS A 74 -8.31 -5.80 -13.57
C LYS A 74 -9.17 -6.98 -14.09
N LYS A 75 -8.57 -8.00 -14.69
CA LYS A 75 -9.30 -9.22 -15.11
C LYS A 75 -9.85 -10.03 -13.93
N GLU A 76 -9.18 -9.99 -12.78
CA GLU A 76 -9.63 -10.57 -11.51
C GLU A 76 -10.79 -9.78 -10.86
N GLY A 77 -11.16 -8.63 -11.41
CA GLY A 77 -12.27 -7.79 -10.93
C GLY A 77 -11.86 -6.68 -9.99
N PHE A 78 -10.54 -6.41 -9.84
CA PHE A 78 -10.10 -5.27 -9.06
C PHE A 78 -10.25 -3.96 -9.84
N THR A 79 -10.71 -2.93 -9.15
CA THR A 79 -10.62 -1.55 -9.63
C THR A 79 -9.19 -1.04 -9.43
N ALA A 80 -8.51 -0.69 -10.52
CA ALA A 80 -7.16 -0.16 -10.49
C ALA A 80 -7.17 1.34 -10.19
N VAL A 81 -6.62 1.76 -9.04
CA VAL A 81 -6.54 3.16 -8.59
C VAL A 81 -5.08 3.60 -8.53
N HIS A 82 -4.69 4.54 -9.35
CA HIS A 82 -3.38 5.18 -9.29
C HIS A 82 -3.45 6.43 -8.42
N LEU A 83 -2.71 6.44 -7.30
CA LEU A 83 -2.60 7.62 -6.44
C LEU A 83 -1.54 8.57 -6.98
N THR A 84 -1.97 9.76 -7.38
CA THR A 84 -1.12 10.79 -7.97
C THR A 84 -1.65 12.18 -7.67
N MET A 85 -0.78 13.16 -7.44
CA MET A 85 -1.21 14.54 -7.19
C MET A 85 -1.86 15.21 -8.42
N TYR A 86 -1.72 14.59 -9.59
CA TYR A 86 -2.31 15.06 -10.85
C TYR A 86 -3.72 14.52 -11.10
N GLY A 87 -4.21 13.64 -10.23
CA GLY A 87 -5.51 13.01 -10.39
C GLY A 87 -6.70 13.87 -9.96
N GLU A 88 -7.89 13.32 -10.15
CA GLU A 88 -9.12 13.88 -9.60
C GLU A 88 -9.14 13.76 -8.07
N SER A 89 -9.94 14.60 -7.40
CA SER A 89 -10.12 14.49 -5.95
C SER A 89 -10.69 13.12 -5.59
N PHE A 90 -9.99 12.37 -4.73
CA PHE A 90 -10.50 11.08 -4.29
C PHE A 90 -11.79 11.18 -3.48
N LEU A 91 -12.01 12.30 -2.79
CA LEU A 91 -13.23 12.53 -2.01
C LEU A 91 -14.48 12.55 -2.89
N ASP A 92 -14.34 13.06 -4.13
CA ASP A 92 -15.43 13.11 -5.09
C ASP A 92 -15.68 11.76 -5.78
N CYS A 93 -14.67 10.89 -5.77
CA CYS A 93 -14.69 9.60 -6.47
C CYS A 93 -14.84 8.39 -5.54
N LYS A 94 -14.62 8.52 -4.24
CA LYS A 94 -14.57 7.38 -3.32
C LYS A 94 -15.82 6.49 -3.32
N ASN A 95 -16.99 7.08 -3.53
CA ASN A 95 -18.25 6.34 -3.60
C ASN A 95 -18.46 5.55 -4.90
N LYS A 96 -17.57 5.73 -5.89
CA LYS A 96 -17.57 5.00 -7.16
C LYS A 96 -16.61 3.81 -7.16
N LEU A 97 -15.81 3.66 -6.08
CA LEU A 97 -14.84 2.58 -5.97
C LEU A 97 -15.52 1.29 -5.54
N ASP A 98 -15.14 0.19 -6.18
CA ASP A 98 -15.59 -1.15 -5.81
C ASP A 98 -14.98 -1.63 -4.49
N LYS A 99 -15.41 -2.82 -4.03
CA LYS A 99 -14.87 -3.44 -2.80
C LYS A 99 -13.45 -3.99 -2.96
N ASP A 100 -13.09 -4.39 -4.19
CA ASP A 100 -11.79 -4.96 -4.51
C ASP A 100 -10.96 -3.91 -5.25
N ILE A 101 -9.94 -3.37 -4.57
CA ILE A 101 -9.16 -2.23 -5.05
C ILE A 101 -7.69 -2.61 -5.16
N PHE A 102 -7.11 -2.38 -6.32
CA PHE A 102 -5.69 -2.49 -6.58
C PHE A 102 -5.08 -1.10 -6.68
N ILE A 103 -4.36 -0.68 -5.64
CA ILE A 103 -3.83 0.67 -5.51
C ILE A 103 -2.40 0.72 -6.04
N ILE A 104 -2.14 1.63 -6.96
CA ILE A 104 -0.83 1.85 -7.55
C ILE A 104 -0.22 3.12 -6.94
N VAL A 105 0.96 2.96 -6.34
CA VAL A 105 1.72 4.04 -5.72
C VAL A 105 3.05 4.18 -6.44
N GLY A 106 3.27 5.33 -7.04
CA GLY A 106 4.50 5.65 -7.76
C GLY A 106 5.56 6.26 -6.86
N GLY A 107 6.76 6.43 -7.44
CA GLY A 107 7.79 7.32 -6.92
C GLY A 107 7.74 8.67 -7.66
N GLU A 108 8.91 9.32 -7.76
CA GLU A 108 9.07 10.65 -8.35
C GLU A 108 8.64 10.75 -9.83
N LYS A 109 8.82 9.67 -10.60
CA LYS A 109 8.40 9.60 -12.01
C LYS A 109 7.63 8.32 -12.25
N VAL A 110 6.41 8.47 -12.72
CA VAL A 110 5.54 7.37 -13.15
C VAL A 110 5.36 7.44 -14.65
N GLU A 111 5.49 6.30 -15.32
CA GLU A 111 5.31 6.22 -16.77
C GLU A 111 3.86 6.53 -17.16
N GLY A 112 3.69 7.23 -18.30
CA GLY A 112 2.35 7.62 -18.80
C GLY A 112 1.38 6.46 -18.95
N VAL A 113 1.88 5.28 -19.32
CA VAL A 113 1.07 4.06 -19.46
C VAL A 113 0.31 3.67 -18.18
N ILE A 114 0.80 4.06 -16.99
CA ILE A 114 0.11 3.78 -15.73
C ILE A 114 -1.17 4.61 -15.63
N TYR A 115 -1.14 5.86 -16.10
CA TYR A 115 -2.32 6.72 -16.13
C TYR A 115 -3.42 6.15 -17.04
N ASP A 116 -3.03 5.52 -18.16
CA ASP A 116 -3.96 4.91 -19.11
C ASP A 116 -4.50 3.55 -18.63
N LEU A 117 -3.70 2.79 -17.86
CA LEU A 117 -4.08 1.48 -17.35
C LEU A 117 -4.98 1.54 -16.11
N ALA A 118 -4.82 2.58 -15.30
CA ALA A 118 -5.65 2.77 -14.12
C ALA A 118 -7.10 3.09 -14.51
N ASP A 119 -8.05 2.57 -13.75
CA ASP A 119 -9.46 2.94 -13.89
C ASP A 119 -9.72 4.34 -13.31
N PHE A 120 -8.96 4.69 -12.28
CA PHE A 120 -8.99 6.01 -11.65
C PHE A 120 -7.57 6.51 -11.38
N ASN A 121 -7.32 7.78 -11.72
CA ASN A 121 -6.16 8.53 -11.24
C ASN A 121 -6.65 9.52 -10.19
N LEU A 122 -6.32 9.28 -8.91
CA LEU A 122 -6.87 10.01 -7.78
C LEU A 122 -5.81 10.74 -6.98
N ALA A 123 -6.14 11.96 -6.56
CA ALA A 123 -5.33 12.78 -5.69
C ALA A 123 -5.91 12.83 -4.27
N VAL A 124 -5.05 12.64 -3.27
CA VAL A 124 -5.35 12.92 -1.84
C VAL A 124 -5.14 14.41 -1.53
N GLY A 125 -5.08 15.23 -2.52
CA GLY A 125 -4.76 16.63 -2.54
C GLY A 125 -3.81 16.89 -3.72
N ASN A 126 -4.06 17.95 -4.44
CA ASN A 126 -3.28 18.31 -5.62
C ASN A 126 -2.02 19.11 -5.23
N GLN A 127 -1.30 18.62 -4.23
CA GLN A 127 -0.04 19.17 -3.74
C GLN A 127 1.01 18.06 -3.57
N PRO A 128 2.31 18.38 -3.68
CA PRO A 128 3.37 17.42 -3.41
C PRO A 128 3.30 16.92 -1.96
N ILE A 129 3.07 15.62 -1.79
CA ILE A 129 3.10 14.93 -0.49
C ILE A 129 3.85 13.61 -0.64
N SER A 130 4.29 13.04 0.48
CA SER A 130 4.88 11.71 0.48
C SER A 130 3.86 10.66 0.05
N GLU A 131 4.28 9.69 -0.75
CA GLU A 131 3.48 8.53 -1.11
C GLU A 131 2.99 7.72 0.10
N VAL A 132 3.74 7.71 1.19
CA VAL A 132 3.33 7.10 2.47
C VAL A 132 2.12 7.81 3.05
N SER A 133 2.16 9.15 3.08
CA SER A 133 1.07 9.98 3.59
C SER A 133 -0.17 9.87 2.71
N GLY A 134 -0.01 9.98 1.40
CA GLY A 134 -1.10 9.83 0.44
C GLY A 134 -1.79 8.48 0.56
N LEU A 135 -1.02 7.40 0.59
CA LEU A 135 -1.55 6.05 0.78
C LEU A 135 -2.27 5.90 2.12
N GLY A 136 -1.68 6.39 3.21
CA GLY A 136 -2.27 6.27 4.55
C GLY A 136 -3.61 6.98 4.67
N ILE A 137 -3.71 8.21 4.18
CA ILE A 137 -4.96 8.98 4.19
C ILE A 137 -6.02 8.29 3.32
N PHE A 138 -5.65 7.90 2.10
CA PHE A 138 -6.56 7.22 1.20
C PHE A 138 -7.11 5.92 1.82
N LEU A 139 -6.23 5.07 2.33
CA LEU A 139 -6.63 3.79 2.96
C LEU A 139 -7.48 3.99 4.21
N PHE A 140 -7.17 4.99 5.04
CA PHE A 140 -7.98 5.29 6.22
C PHE A 140 -9.40 5.69 5.83
N GLU A 141 -9.56 6.49 4.80
CA GLU A 141 -10.88 6.96 4.34
C GLU A 141 -11.73 5.85 3.69
N ILE A 142 -11.10 4.87 3.03
CA ILE A 142 -11.85 3.80 2.34
C ILE A 142 -12.03 2.54 3.17
N ASN A 143 -11.18 2.29 4.17
CA ASN A 143 -11.16 1.03 4.92
C ASN A 143 -11.03 1.20 6.45
N GLY A 144 -10.52 2.32 6.93
CA GLY A 144 -10.19 2.50 8.33
C GLY A 144 -8.94 1.72 8.75
N PHE A 145 -8.95 1.14 9.95
CA PHE A 145 -7.83 0.36 10.47
C PHE A 145 -7.93 -1.11 10.08
N GLY A 146 -6.77 -1.75 9.88
CA GLY A 146 -6.68 -3.19 9.63
C GLY A 146 -7.07 -4.02 10.86
N SER A 147 -7.55 -5.24 10.58
CA SER A 147 -7.80 -6.27 11.59
C SER A 147 -6.74 -7.37 11.45
N PHE A 148 -6.10 -7.74 12.55
CA PHE A 148 -4.97 -8.66 12.54
C PHE A 148 -5.25 -9.92 13.35
N LYS A 149 -4.87 -11.08 12.80
CA LYS A 149 -4.94 -12.39 13.44
C LYS A 149 -3.54 -12.92 13.70
N ASN A 150 -3.42 -13.88 14.61
CA ASN A 150 -2.16 -14.59 14.90
C ASN A 150 -1.00 -13.67 15.30
N SER A 151 -1.28 -12.59 16.03
CA SER A 151 -0.24 -11.72 16.59
C SER A 151 0.44 -12.40 17.77
N LYS A 152 1.78 -12.36 17.80
CA LYS A 152 2.58 -12.78 18.98
C LYS A 152 2.66 -11.66 20.02
N ILE A 153 2.48 -10.42 19.61
CA ILE A 153 2.56 -9.23 20.46
C ILE A 153 1.37 -8.32 20.16
N LYS A 154 0.74 -7.84 21.22
CA LYS A 154 -0.33 -6.84 21.14
C LYS A 154 0.06 -5.59 21.91
N VAL A 155 -0.10 -4.42 21.27
CA VAL A 155 0.00 -3.14 21.96
C VAL A 155 -1.26 -2.94 22.79
N ILE A 156 -1.09 -2.69 24.08
CA ILE A 156 -2.20 -2.32 24.97
C ILE A 156 -2.16 -0.79 25.13
N PRO A 157 -3.18 -0.07 24.63
CA PRO A 157 -3.20 1.39 24.72
C PRO A 157 -3.07 1.88 26.15
N GLN A 158 -2.20 2.86 26.38
CA GLN A 158 -1.94 3.47 27.67
C GLN A 158 -2.09 4.99 27.58
N LYS A 159 -2.63 5.63 28.61
CA LYS A 159 -2.64 7.09 28.72
C LYS A 159 -1.22 7.65 28.85
N LYS A 160 -0.33 6.91 29.51
CA LYS A 160 1.10 7.23 29.68
C LYS A 160 1.90 5.94 29.65
N GLY A 161 3.07 5.98 28.96
CA GLY A 161 3.98 4.84 28.89
C GLY A 161 3.67 3.88 27.74
N LYS A 162 4.22 2.67 27.81
CA LYS A 162 4.13 1.61 26.79
C LYS A 162 3.80 0.28 27.47
N LEU A 163 2.84 -0.45 26.94
CA LEU A 163 2.52 -1.80 27.38
C LEU A 163 2.35 -2.72 26.18
N LEU A 164 3.10 -3.80 26.17
CA LEU A 164 2.98 -4.89 25.21
C LEU A 164 2.52 -6.15 25.95
N LYS A 165 1.62 -6.88 25.34
CA LYS A 165 1.22 -8.23 25.79
C LYS A 165 1.73 -9.23 24.76
N GLU A 166 2.46 -10.24 25.24
CA GLU A 166 2.92 -11.38 24.44
C GLU A 166 1.94 -12.56 24.61
N PHE A 167 1.84 -13.40 23.55
CA PHE A 167 0.94 -14.57 23.50
C PHE A 167 1.71 -15.83 23.15
#